data_41da02247d0b9d79cc0fdc1c9ae0add5
#
_entry.id   41da02247d0b9d79cc0fdc1c9ae0add5
#
_cell.length_a   1.000
_cell.length_b   1.000
_cell.length_c   1.000
_cell.angle_alpha   90.00
_cell.angle_beta   90.00
_cell.angle_gamma   90.00
#
_symmetry.space_group_name_H-M   'P 1'
#
loop_
_entity.id
_entity.type
_entity.pdbx_description
1 polymer ?
#
loop_
_entity_poly.entity_id
_entity_poly.type
_entity_poly.pdbx_seq_one_letter_code
_entity_poly.pdbx_strand_id
1 'polypeptide(L)'
;MSIFLVETYLAKHEKQTEFQKLLKEFLRFKKENPKVFEGLKSWKLLQQEYGGVGNLYIEMWEFESLPEMERCNARIFGNKEMKRINIEFHTLIEHATFARFIWNTVA
;
A
#
# COMPACT_ATOMS: atom_id res chain seq x y z
N MET A 1 18.07 -11.23 -1.94
CA MET A 1 17.25 -10.97 -0.75
C MET A 1 16.40 -9.74 -0.99
N SER A 2 15.29 -9.62 -0.30
CA SER A 2 14.37 -8.51 -0.49
C SER A 2 14.12 -7.79 0.82
N ILE A 3 13.71 -6.53 0.69
CA ILE A 3 13.09 -5.81 1.80
C ILE A 3 11.63 -5.60 1.51
N PHE A 4 10.83 -5.46 2.56
CA PHE A 4 9.40 -5.23 2.44
C PHE A 4 9.03 -3.96 3.22
N LEU A 5 8.34 -3.06 2.53
CA LEU A 5 7.62 -2.00 3.21
C LEU A 5 6.25 -2.56 3.55
N VAL A 6 5.95 -2.65 4.84
CA VAL A 6 4.69 -3.23 5.31
C VAL A 6 3.86 -2.15 5.97
N GLU A 7 2.63 -2.00 5.54
CA GLU A 7 1.69 -1.04 6.11
C GLU A 7 0.48 -1.78 6.64
N THR A 8 0.09 -1.47 7.87
CA THR A 8 -1.08 -2.08 8.50
C THR A 8 -2.07 -0.99 8.89
N TYR A 9 -3.37 -1.29 8.76
CA TYR A 9 -4.40 -0.33 9.09
C TYR A 9 -5.78 -0.98 9.16
N LEU A 10 -6.69 -0.33 9.86
CA LEU A 10 -8.10 -0.71 9.85
C LEU A 10 -8.84 0.18 8.85
N ALA A 11 -9.61 -0.43 7.96
CA ALA A 11 -10.49 0.32 7.08
C ALA A 11 -11.74 0.73 7.86
N LYS A 12 -12.25 1.93 7.60
CA LYS A 12 -13.50 2.39 8.22
C LYS A 12 -14.64 1.48 7.81
N HIS A 13 -15.39 1.00 8.78
CA HIS A 13 -16.48 0.05 8.54
C HIS A 13 -17.51 0.59 7.54
N GLU A 14 -17.87 1.85 7.67
CA GLU A 14 -18.88 2.50 6.82
C GLU A 14 -18.35 2.93 5.45
N LYS A 15 -17.05 2.72 5.19
CA LYS A 15 -16.40 3.15 3.95
C LYS A 15 -15.92 1.98 3.07
N GLN A 16 -16.45 0.78 3.29
CA GLN A 16 -15.99 -0.41 2.56
C GLN A 16 -16.19 -0.30 1.05
N THR A 17 -17.32 0.25 0.62
CA THR A 17 -17.60 0.42 -0.82
C THR A 17 -16.60 1.37 -1.46
N GLU A 18 -16.36 2.51 -0.81
CA GLU A 18 -15.40 3.50 -1.31
C GLU A 18 -13.98 2.93 -1.32
N PHE A 19 -13.64 2.14 -0.30
CA PHE A 19 -12.34 1.48 -0.23
C PHE A 19 -12.12 0.53 -1.42
N GLN A 20 -13.14 -0.29 -1.73
CA GLN A 20 -13.06 -1.21 -2.86
C GLN A 20 -12.94 -0.47 -4.20
N LYS A 21 -13.64 0.64 -4.35
CA LYS A 21 -13.55 1.46 -5.57
C LYS A 21 -12.16 2.05 -5.73
N LEU A 22 -11.60 2.59 -4.64
CA LEU A 22 -10.27 3.17 -4.66
C LEU A 22 -9.20 2.12 -4.96
N LEU A 23 -9.36 0.92 -4.40
CA LEU A 23 -8.46 -0.20 -4.66
C LEU A 23 -8.42 -0.53 -6.15
N LYS A 24 -9.59 -0.60 -6.80
CA LYS A 24 -9.68 -0.86 -8.24
C LYS A 24 -8.99 0.25 -9.04
N GLU A 25 -9.18 1.49 -8.63
CA GLU A 25 -8.53 2.64 -9.26
C GLU A 25 -7.01 2.54 -9.15
N PHE A 26 -6.51 2.23 -7.98
CA PHE A 26 -5.08 2.05 -7.74
C PHE A 26 -4.50 0.94 -8.61
N LEU A 27 -5.18 -0.21 -8.65
CA LEU A 27 -4.70 -1.35 -9.44
C LEU A 27 -4.67 -1.02 -10.93
N ARG A 28 -5.68 -0.30 -11.43
CA ARG A 28 -5.70 0.14 -12.82
C ARG A 28 -4.57 1.13 -13.11
N PHE A 29 -4.40 2.12 -12.24
CA PHE A 29 -3.33 3.10 -12.38
C PHE A 29 -1.96 2.41 -12.40
N LYS A 30 -1.74 1.47 -11.49
CA LYS A 30 -0.48 0.72 -11.41
C LYS A 30 -0.20 -0.04 -12.71
N LYS A 31 -1.23 -0.67 -13.26
CA LYS A 31 -1.12 -1.41 -14.51
C LYS A 31 -0.81 -0.50 -15.70
N GLU A 32 -1.45 0.68 -15.74
CA GLU A 32 -1.30 1.62 -16.85
C GLU A 32 -0.04 2.50 -16.75
N ASN A 33 0.58 2.55 -15.58
CA ASN A 33 1.73 3.43 -15.35
C ASN A 33 2.89 2.65 -14.70
N PRO A 34 3.40 1.61 -15.36
CA PRO A 34 4.43 0.75 -14.77
C PRO A 34 5.71 1.49 -14.39
N LYS A 35 6.04 2.59 -15.08
CA LYS A 35 7.26 3.36 -14.79
C LYS A 35 7.22 4.04 -13.42
N VAL A 36 6.04 4.39 -12.94
CA VAL A 36 5.88 4.99 -11.61
C VAL A 36 6.31 3.99 -10.53
N PHE A 37 6.06 2.71 -10.77
CA PHE A 37 6.32 1.63 -9.82
C PHE A 37 7.59 0.85 -10.14
N GLU A 38 8.44 1.39 -11.00
CA GLU A 38 9.70 0.73 -11.33
C GLU A 38 10.53 0.47 -10.08
N GLY A 39 11.08 -0.74 -9.97
CA GLY A 39 11.79 -1.19 -8.77
C GLY A 39 10.95 -1.96 -7.79
N LEU A 40 9.62 -1.85 -7.90
CA LEU A 40 8.71 -2.65 -7.09
C LEU A 40 8.66 -4.08 -7.65
N LYS A 41 9.06 -5.05 -6.83
CA LYS A 41 9.09 -6.46 -7.25
C LYS A 41 7.73 -7.13 -7.12
N SER A 42 7.00 -6.81 -6.07
CA SER A 42 5.64 -7.33 -5.86
C SER A 42 4.88 -6.42 -4.91
N TRP A 43 3.57 -6.49 -5.00
CA TRP A 43 2.67 -5.79 -4.08
C TRP A 43 1.52 -6.72 -3.74
N LYS A 44 1.18 -6.79 -2.46
CA LYS A 44 0.05 -7.58 -1.98
C LYS A 44 -0.73 -6.80 -0.96
N LEU A 45 -2.04 -6.97 -1.00
CA LEU A 45 -2.94 -6.49 0.03
C LEU A 45 -3.62 -7.70 0.64
N LEU A 46 -3.46 -7.89 1.94
CA LEU A 46 -4.05 -9.00 2.68
C LEU A 46 -5.09 -8.45 3.65
N GLN A 47 -6.20 -9.13 3.75
CA GLN A 47 -7.23 -8.84 4.73
C GLN A 47 -7.25 -9.97 5.76
N GLN A 48 -7.38 -9.61 7.03
CA GLN A 48 -7.46 -10.63 8.08
C GLN A 48 -8.76 -11.42 7.93
N GLU A 49 -8.63 -12.74 7.83
CA GLU A 49 -9.78 -13.64 7.68
C GLU A 49 -10.31 -14.12 9.02
N TYR A 50 -9.39 -14.50 9.93
CA TYR A 50 -9.74 -15.01 11.26
C TYR A 50 -8.94 -14.33 12.34
N GLY A 51 -9.55 -14.27 13.53
CA GLY A 51 -8.92 -13.77 14.74
C GLY A 51 -8.78 -12.26 14.75
N GLY A 52 -8.17 -11.72 15.78
CA GLY A 52 -7.85 -10.31 15.89
C GLY A 52 -9.01 -9.37 15.67
N VAL A 53 -8.75 -8.33 14.91
CA VAL A 53 -9.68 -7.22 14.69
C VAL A 53 -10.20 -7.27 13.25
N GLY A 54 -11.52 -7.15 13.09
CA GLY A 54 -12.12 -7.07 11.76
C GLY A 54 -11.65 -5.84 10.99
N ASN A 55 -11.69 -5.92 9.65
CA ASN A 55 -11.27 -4.84 8.73
C ASN A 55 -9.78 -4.48 8.83
N LEU A 56 -8.96 -5.39 9.36
CA LEU A 56 -7.51 -5.20 9.37
C LEU A 56 -6.94 -5.62 8.03
N TYR A 57 -6.14 -4.71 7.45
CA TYR A 57 -5.44 -4.93 6.19
C TYR A 57 -3.94 -4.82 6.39
N ILE A 58 -3.19 -5.57 5.58
CA ILE A 58 -1.74 -5.50 5.51
C ILE A 58 -1.35 -5.33 4.06
N GLU A 59 -0.59 -4.26 3.75
CA GLU A 59 0.02 -4.08 2.43
C GLU A 59 1.48 -4.44 2.52
N MET A 60 1.95 -5.19 1.53
CA MET A 60 3.34 -5.58 1.45
C MET A 60 3.92 -5.13 0.11
N TRP A 61 4.90 -4.24 0.17
CA TRP A 61 5.60 -3.69 -0.99
C TRP A 61 7.01 -4.26 -0.99
N GLU A 62 7.34 -5.08 -1.98
CA GLU A 62 8.64 -5.73 -2.05
C GLU A 62 9.61 -4.99 -2.94
N PHE A 63 10.84 -4.76 -2.44
CA PHE A 63 11.92 -4.12 -3.19
C PHE A 63 13.20 -4.90 -3.00
N GLU A 64 14.13 -4.75 -3.95
CA GLU A 64 15.44 -5.39 -3.86
C GLU A 64 16.26 -4.80 -2.70
N SER A 65 16.17 -3.49 -2.47
CA SER A 65 16.99 -2.79 -1.48
C SER A 65 16.31 -1.51 -1.03
N LEU A 66 16.81 -0.91 0.04
CA LEU A 66 16.35 0.40 0.52
C LEU A 66 16.47 1.49 -0.54
N PRO A 67 17.62 1.62 -1.26
CA PRO A 67 17.70 2.63 -2.32
C PRO A 67 16.64 2.47 -3.41
N GLU A 68 16.32 1.23 -3.79
CA GLU A 68 15.26 0.99 -4.77
C GLU A 68 13.90 1.42 -4.23
N MET A 69 13.62 1.11 -2.95
CA MET A 69 12.40 1.55 -2.30
C MET A 69 12.30 3.08 -2.28
N GLU A 70 13.37 3.76 -1.91
CA GLU A 70 13.38 5.21 -1.84
C GLU A 70 13.13 5.85 -3.20
N ARG A 71 13.74 5.32 -4.27
CA ARG A 71 13.54 5.83 -5.63
C ARG A 71 12.09 5.63 -6.08
N CYS A 72 11.54 4.46 -5.83
CA CYS A 72 10.14 4.17 -6.19
C CYS A 72 9.17 5.07 -5.41
N ASN A 73 9.39 5.22 -4.11
CA ASN A 73 8.56 6.09 -3.29
C ASN A 73 8.61 7.53 -3.75
N ALA A 74 9.78 8.01 -4.15
CA ALA A 74 9.91 9.38 -4.68
C ALA A 74 9.06 9.57 -5.94
N ARG A 75 9.03 8.57 -6.83
CA ARG A 75 8.19 8.64 -8.02
C ARG A 75 6.70 8.61 -7.67
N ILE A 76 6.32 7.73 -6.76
CA ILE A 76 4.92 7.61 -6.31
C ILE A 76 4.45 8.92 -5.68
N PHE A 77 5.20 9.44 -4.72
CA PHE A 77 4.83 10.67 -4.02
C PHE A 77 4.94 11.91 -4.90
N GLY A 78 5.75 11.85 -5.97
CA GLY A 78 5.84 12.92 -6.94
C GLY A 78 4.76 12.88 -8.02
N ASN A 79 4.02 11.78 -8.13
CA ASN A 79 3.00 11.62 -9.15
C ASN A 79 1.68 12.24 -8.70
N LYS A 80 1.09 13.09 -9.54
CA LYS A 80 -0.12 13.84 -9.22
C LYS A 80 -1.31 12.92 -8.91
N GLU A 81 -1.52 11.90 -9.74
CA GLU A 81 -2.62 10.97 -9.56
C GLU A 81 -2.46 10.12 -8.30
N MET A 82 -1.23 9.68 -8.02
CA MET A 82 -0.96 8.93 -6.79
C MET A 82 -1.15 9.78 -5.55
N LYS A 83 -0.84 11.08 -5.61
CA LYS A 83 -1.13 11.98 -4.50
C LYS A 83 -2.63 12.02 -4.21
N ARG A 84 -3.44 12.13 -5.26
CA ARG A 84 -4.89 12.13 -5.12
C ARG A 84 -5.39 10.83 -4.50
N ILE A 85 -4.92 9.69 -5.01
CA ILE A 85 -5.29 8.38 -4.50
C ILE A 85 -4.90 8.24 -3.03
N ASN A 86 -3.70 8.69 -2.68
CA ASN A 86 -3.21 8.60 -1.31
C ASN A 86 -4.01 9.46 -0.34
N ILE A 87 -4.36 10.68 -0.75
CA ILE A 87 -5.18 11.56 0.08
C ILE A 87 -6.55 10.92 0.33
N GLU A 88 -7.18 10.39 -0.72
CA GLU A 88 -8.47 9.72 -0.59
C GLU A 88 -8.36 8.48 0.29
N PHE A 89 -7.31 7.69 0.12
CA PHE A 89 -7.06 6.50 0.94
C PHE A 89 -7.09 6.84 2.44
N HIS A 90 -6.43 7.93 2.84
CA HIS A 90 -6.37 8.31 4.24
C HIS A 90 -7.72 8.76 4.81
N THR A 91 -8.70 9.08 3.97
CA THR A 91 -10.07 9.36 4.44
C THR A 91 -10.86 8.08 4.69
N LEU A 92 -10.39 6.94 4.20
CA LEU A 92 -11.12 5.66 4.22
C LEU A 92 -10.64 4.71 5.31
N ILE A 93 -9.59 5.08 6.04
CA ILE A 93 -9.03 4.24 7.09
C ILE A 93 -9.13 4.92 8.46
N GLU A 94 -9.04 4.12 9.51
CA GLU A 94 -8.92 4.62 10.88
C GLU A 94 -7.47 5.07 11.06
N HIS A 95 -7.24 6.35 10.92
CA HIS A 95 -5.90 6.93 10.81
C HIS A 95 -4.99 6.58 12.00
N ALA A 96 -5.55 6.53 13.20
CA ALA A 96 -4.78 6.19 14.39
C ALA A 96 -4.23 4.76 14.38
N THR A 97 -4.76 3.89 13.51
CA THR A 97 -4.33 2.50 13.41
C THR A 97 -3.23 2.29 12.35
N PHE A 98 -2.95 3.31 11.55
CA PHE A 98 -1.96 3.20 10.47
C PHE A 98 -0.56 3.06 11.07
N ALA A 99 0.16 2.02 10.61
CA ALA A 99 1.54 1.79 11.01
C ALA A 99 2.35 1.34 9.79
N ARG A 100 3.62 1.66 9.80
CA ARG A 100 4.52 1.36 8.68
C ARG A 100 5.81 0.75 9.23
N PHE A 101 6.24 -0.35 8.60
CA PHE A 101 7.43 -1.09 9.02
C PHE A 101 8.29 -1.41 7.80
N ILE A 102 9.59 -1.53 8.01
CA ILE A 102 10.50 -2.04 6.98
C ILE A 102 11.08 -3.35 7.52
N TRP A 103 10.90 -4.42 6.75
CA TRP A 103 11.30 -5.76 7.14
C TRP A 103 12.32 -6.31 6.14
N ASN A 104 13.33 -6.96 6.65
CA ASN A 104 14.34 -7.64 5.84
C ASN A 104 14.03 -9.12 5.74
N THR A 105 14.31 -9.71 4.57
CA THR A 105 14.26 -11.15 4.41
C THR A 105 15.44 -11.76 5.19
N VAL A 106 15.13 -12.72 6.04
CA VAL A 106 16.15 -13.41 6.86
C VAL A 106 16.46 -14.79 6.30
N ALA A 107 15.48 -15.46 5.72
CA ALA A 107 15.63 -16.81 5.18
C ALA A 107 14.75 -17.04 3.96
#